data_7c5a9e06ddbb8679e2ae924e3a846bff
#
_entry.id   7c5a9e06ddbb8679e2ae924e3a846bff
#
_cell.length_a   1.000
_cell.length_b   1.000
_cell.length_c   1.000
_cell.angle_alpha   90.00
_cell.angle_beta   90.00
_cell.angle_gamma   90.00
#
_symmetry.space_group_name_H-M   'P 1'
#
loop_
_entity.id
_entity.type
_entity.pdbx_description
1 polymer ?
#
loop_
_entity_poly.entity_id
_entity_poly.type
_entity_poly.pdbx_seq_one_letter_code
_entity_poly.pdbx_strand_id
1 'polypeptide(L)'
;MTDTFDLTQSTLVERFLRYVRIHTTSAEDSETFPSTACQLDLARLLAEELKQLGLADAEVDGYGYVTATLPANLPPEEAARVPVIGLIAHLDTYHGVTGENVNPVVHRGYGGADLALPGDPEQVIRVVDNPELQDFIGDDIITSDGTTLLGADDKAGVAEIMAAVEYMVRHPEFKHGPVRIGITPDEEVGNGTKFFDVAKFGADYAYPLDGGSPGEGEN
;
A
#
# COMPACT_ATOMS: atom_id res chain seq x y z
N MET A 1 6.13 -12.85 26.08
CA MET A 1 6.36 -13.71 24.92
C MET A 1 6.07 -12.86 23.73
N THR A 2 7.07 -12.50 22.97
CA THR A 2 6.86 -11.84 21.68
C THR A 2 6.40 -12.91 20.72
N ASP A 3 5.09 -12.98 20.44
CA ASP A 3 4.60 -13.77 19.32
C ASP A 3 5.28 -13.23 18.08
N THR A 4 6.22 -14.01 17.55
CA THR A 4 6.86 -13.68 16.28
C THR A 4 5.79 -13.84 15.19
N PHE A 5 5.46 -12.72 14.54
CA PHE A 5 4.58 -12.71 13.37
C PHE A 5 5.12 -13.69 12.33
N ASP A 6 4.32 -14.70 11.97
CA ASP A 6 4.71 -15.68 10.95
C ASP A 6 4.45 -15.11 9.55
N LEU A 7 5.47 -14.47 8.98
CA LEU A 7 5.42 -13.90 7.64
C LEU A 7 5.13 -14.93 6.53
N THR A 8 5.34 -16.23 6.80
CA THR A 8 5.11 -17.28 5.78
C THR A 8 3.62 -17.47 5.47
N GLN A 9 2.73 -17.00 6.36
CA GLN A 9 1.28 -17.02 6.17
C GLN A 9 0.70 -15.66 5.74
N SER A 10 1.55 -14.65 5.56
CA SER A 10 1.13 -13.33 5.13
C SER A 10 0.73 -13.33 3.65
N THR A 11 -0.37 -12.65 3.35
CA THR A 11 -0.82 -12.40 1.97
C THR A 11 -0.16 -11.15 1.34
N LEU A 12 0.77 -10.52 2.04
CA LEU A 12 1.40 -9.25 1.66
C LEU A 12 1.98 -9.28 0.25
N VAL A 13 2.91 -10.20 -0.01
CA VAL A 13 3.60 -10.29 -1.31
C VAL A 13 2.61 -10.64 -2.44
N GLU A 14 1.65 -11.53 -2.19
CA GLU A 14 0.63 -11.89 -3.17
C GLU A 14 -0.24 -10.68 -3.54
N ARG A 15 -0.68 -9.90 -2.53
CA ARG A 15 -1.43 -8.65 -2.72
C ARG A 15 -0.62 -7.64 -3.51
N PHE A 16 0.62 -7.38 -3.08
CA PHE A 16 1.51 -6.44 -3.77
C PHE A 16 1.69 -6.80 -5.24
N LEU A 17 2.07 -8.05 -5.55
CA LEU A 17 2.25 -8.52 -6.93
C LEU A 17 0.97 -8.43 -7.78
N ARG A 18 -0.21 -8.47 -7.16
CA ARG A 18 -1.49 -8.27 -7.83
C ARG A 18 -1.79 -6.80 -8.06
N TYR A 19 -1.58 -5.95 -7.03
CA TYR A 19 -1.91 -4.53 -7.10
C TYR A 19 -1.01 -3.76 -8.08
N VAL A 20 0.28 -4.07 -8.14
CA VAL A 20 1.19 -3.40 -9.09
C VAL A 20 0.81 -3.63 -10.56
N ARG A 21 0.11 -4.73 -10.87
CA ARG A 21 -0.37 -5.00 -12.23
C ARG A 21 -1.58 -4.17 -12.65
N ILE A 22 -2.24 -3.52 -11.72
CA ILE A 22 -3.39 -2.67 -12.00
C ILE A 22 -2.87 -1.27 -12.31
N HIS A 23 -3.21 -0.76 -13.48
CA HIS A 23 -2.80 0.58 -13.92
C HIS A 23 -3.50 1.65 -13.09
N THR A 24 -2.72 2.55 -12.47
CA THR A 24 -3.23 3.63 -11.61
C THR A 24 -2.43 4.93 -11.76
N THR A 25 -1.73 5.11 -12.88
CA THR A 25 -0.93 6.31 -13.10
C THR A 25 -1.79 7.57 -13.04
N SER A 26 -1.39 8.54 -12.21
CA SER A 26 -2.00 9.87 -12.10
C SER A 26 -1.64 10.76 -13.31
N ALA A 27 -2.25 11.93 -13.42
CA ALA A 27 -2.00 12.89 -14.50
C ALA A 27 -1.90 14.32 -13.95
N GLU A 28 -0.76 14.98 -14.16
CA GLU A 28 -0.46 16.29 -13.60
C GLU A 28 -1.39 17.41 -14.11
N ASP A 29 -1.72 17.39 -15.41
CA ASP A 29 -2.52 18.44 -16.05
C ASP A 29 -4.03 18.11 -16.16
N SER A 30 -4.54 17.23 -15.28
CA SER A 30 -5.94 16.81 -15.32
C SER A 30 -6.88 17.80 -14.65
N GLU A 31 -8.02 18.06 -15.28
CA GLU A 31 -9.14 18.83 -14.69
C GLU A 31 -10.12 17.95 -13.91
N THR A 32 -9.97 16.63 -13.95
CA THR A 32 -10.83 15.69 -13.21
C THR A 32 -10.19 15.27 -11.87
N PHE A 33 -11.02 14.67 -11.00
CA PHE A 33 -10.57 14.03 -9.77
C PHE A 33 -11.33 12.72 -9.57
N PRO A 34 -10.64 11.57 -9.44
CA PRO A 34 -9.19 11.45 -9.57
C PRO A 34 -8.71 11.91 -10.97
N SER A 35 -7.42 12.25 -11.06
CA SER A 35 -6.82 12.78 -12.30
C SER A 35 -6.91 11.82 -13.48
N THR A 36 -7.00 10.53 -13.19
CA THR A 36 -7.22 9.46 -14.18
C THR A 36 -8.28 8.48 -13.69
N ALA A 37 -9.12 8.00 -14.61
CA ALA A 37 -10.18 7.04 -14.26
C ALA A 37 -9.65 5.64 -13.93
N CYS A 38 -8.44 5.27 -14.38
CA CYS A 38 -7.84 3.96 -14.14
C CYS A 38 -7.55 3.73 -12.65
N GLN A 39 -7.33 4.77 -11.86
CA GLN A 39 -7.18 4.70 -10.40
C GLN A 39 -8.39 4.04 -9.72
N LEU A 40 -9.59 4.24 -10.26
CA LEU A 40 -10.82 3.68 -9.70
C LEU A 40 -10.90 2.15 -9.80
N ASP A 41 -10.11 1.52 -10.65
CA ASP A 41 -10.12 0.06 -10.79
C ASP A 41 -9.47 -0.61 -9.56
N LEU A 42 -8.35 -0.07 -9.10
CA LEU A 42 -7.74 -0.52 -7.85
C LEU A 42 -8.62 -0.12 -6.64
N ALA A 43 -9.14 1.13 -6.62
CA ALA A 43 -9.99 1.59 -5.52
C ALA A 43 -11.20 0.65 -5.31
N ARG A 44 -11.90 0.26 -6.37
CA ARG A 44 -13.04 -0.67 -6.30
C ARG A 44 -12.63 -2.07 -5.83
N LEU A 45 -11.50 -2.57 -6.32
CA LEU A 45 -10.96 -3.86 -5.86
C LEU A 45 -10.70 -3.84 -4.36
N LEU A 46 -10.03 -2.81 -3.85
CA LEU A 46 -9.70 -2.69 -2.42
C LEU A 46 -10.95 -2.60 -1.55
N ALA A 47 -11.93 -1.79 -1.95
CA ALA A 47 -13.20 -1.70 -1.23
C ALA A 47 -13.95 -3.05 -1.19
N GLU A 48 -13.92 -3.81 -2.28
CA GLU A 48 -14.52 -5.15 -2.32
C GLU A 48 -13.77 -6.15 -1.44
N GLU A 49 -12.45 -6.13 -1.44
CA GLU A 49 -11.64 -6.99 -0.57
C GLU A 49 -11.88 -6.67 0.92
N LEU A 50 -11.97 -5.37 1.29
CA LEU A 50 -12.30 -4.96 2.65
C LEU A 50 -13.70 -5.46 3.08
N LYS A 51 -14.69 -5.41 2.18
CA LYS A 51 -16.01 -6.01 2.44
C LYS A 51 -15.94 -7.51 2.64
N GLN A 52 -15.15 -8.22 1.84
CA GLN A 52 -14.95 -9.67 1.97
C GLN A 52 -14.26 -10.04 3.29
N LEU A 53 -13.42 -9.16 3.82
CA LEU A 53 -12.84 -9.27 5.17
C LEU A 53 -13.83 -8.93 6.29
N GLY A 54 -15.04 -8.46 5.95
CA GLY A 54 -16.10 -8.17 6.93
C GLY A 54 -16.22 -6.70 7.33
N LEU A 55 -15.47 -5.79 6.71
CA LEU A 55 -15.59 -4.35 6.92
C LEU A 55 -16.77 -3.81 6.08
N ALA A 56 -17.98 -3.90 6.63
CA ALA A 56 -19.22 -3.68 5.89
C ALA A 56 -19.40 -2.22 5.39
N ASP A 57 -18.72 -1.26 6.01
CA ASP A 57 -18.75 0.16 5.66
C ASP A 57 -17.72 0.55 4.60
N ALA A 58 -16.93 -0.42 4.10
CA ALA A 58 -15.94 -0.15 3.06
C ALA A 58 -16.61 0.44 1.80
N GLU A 59 -16.15 1.59 1.39
CA GLU A 59 -16.72 2.33 0.25
C GLU A 59 -15.63 3.01 -0.58
N VAL A 60 -15.96 3.27 -1.85
CA VAL A 60 -15.26 4.24 -2.69
C VAL A 60 -16.16 5.44 -2.82
N ASP A 61 -15.72 6.60 -2.41
CA ASP A 61 -16.52 7.81 -2.51
C ASP A 61 -16.52 8.42 -3.93
N GLY A 62 -17.22 9.55 -4.10
CA GLY A 62 -17.32 10.23 -5.40
C GLY A 62 -16.01 10.81 -5.93
N TYR A 63 -14.98 10.86 -5.09
CA TYR A 63 -13.64 11.35 -5.42
C TYR A 63 -12.61 10.22 -5.57
N GLY A 64 -13.01 8.97 -5.35
CA GLY A 64 -12.11 7.82 -5.47
C GLY A 64 -11.35 7.44 -4.19
N TYR A 65 -11.61 8.11 -3.06
CA TYR A 65 -11.07 7.67 -1.78
C TYR A 65 -11.72 6.36 -1.34
N VAL A 66 -10.89 5.41 -0.91
CA VAL A 66 -11.36 4.19 -0.26
C VAL A 66 -11.31 4.40 1.23
N THR A 67 -12.43 4.17 1.92
CA THR A 67 -12.47 4.22 3.38
C THR A 67 -13.17 3.01 3.95
N ALA A 68 -12.71 2.55 5.12
CA ALA A 68 -13.35 1.47 5.87
C ALA A 68 -13.03 1.58 7.36
N THR A 69 -13.81 0.87 8.18
CA THR A 69 -13.57 0.73 9.62
C THR A 69 -13.37 -0.74 9.98
N LEU A 70 -12.23 -1.06 10.59
CA LEU A 70 -12.07 -2.27 11.35
C LEU A 70 -12.52 -2.00 12.80
N PRO A 71 -13.67 -2.54 13.25
CA PRO A 71 -14.14 -2.31 14.63
C PRO A 71 -13.17 -2.86 15.65
N ALA A 72 -13.10 -2.22 16.83
CA ALA A 72 -12.35 -2.75 17.96
C ALA A 72 -12.81 -4.17 18.32
N ASN A 73 -11.87 -5.02 18.71
CA ASN A 73 -12.18 -6.33 19.28
C ASN A 73 -11.95 -6.37 20.82
N LEU A 74 -11.90 -5.20 21.45
CA LEU A 74 -11.84 -4.99 22.89
C LEU A 74 -13.24 -4.99 23.50
N PRO A 75 -13.37 -5.24 24.83
CA PRO A 75 -14.59 -4.95 25.57
C PRO A 75 -15.01 -3.48 25.37
N PRO A 76 -16.33 -3.15 25.30
CA PRO A 76 -16.80 -1.80 24.98
C PRO A 76 -16.22 -0.70 25.89
N GLU A 77 -16.02 -0.98 27.18
CA GLU A 77 -15.46 -0.04 28.15
C GLU A 77 -13.96 0.27 27.89
N GLU A 78 -13.24 -0.70 27.34
CA GLU A 78 -11.83 -0.55 26.98
C GLU A 78 -11.72 0.14 25.60
N ALA A 79 -12.53 -0.28 24.64
CA ALA A 79 -12.59 0.32 23.31
C ALA A 79 -12.90 1.82 23.35
N ALA A 80 -13.74 2.27 24.29
CA ALA A 80 -14.08 3.68 24.47
C ALA A 80 -12.93 4.53 25.06
N ARG A 81 -11.82 3.92 25.48
CA ARG A 81 -10.67 4.62 26.10
C ARG A 81 -9.42 4.64 25.24
N VAL A 82 -9.42 3.91 24.14
CA VAL A 82 -8.30 3.86 23.21
C VAL A 82 -8.59 4.74 22.00
N PRO A 83 -7.56 5.38 21.42
CA PRO A 83 -7.76 6.21 20.26
C PRO A 83 -8.15 5.40 19.03
N VAL A 84 -8.81 6.04 18.10
CA VAL A 84 -9.02 5.56 16.74
C VAL A 84 -7.76 5.81 15.93
N ILE A 85 -7.14 4.76 15.43
CA ILE A 85 -5.92 4.86 14.62
C ILE A 85 -6.29 4.79 13.13
N GLY A 86 -5.79 5.75 12.35
CA GLY A 86 -5.88 5.74 10.90
C GLY A 86 -4.63 5.13 10.28
N LEU A 87 -4.81 4.29 9.26
CA LEU A 87 -3.75 3.83 8.36
C LEU A 87 -4.07 4.38 6.97
N ILE A 88 -3.11 5.07 6.37
CA ILE A 88 -3.30 5.76 5.09
C ILE A 88 -2.19 5.33 4.13
N ALA A 89 -2.55 5.15 2.86
CA ALA A 89 -1.62 4.92 1.75
C ALA A 89 -2.21 5.53 0.47
N HIS A 90 -1.41 5.74 -0.58
CA HIS A 90 -1.96 6.17 -1.86
C HIS A 90 -1.93 5.03 -2.90
N LEU A 91 -2.89 5.08 -3.82
CA LEU A 91 -3.07 4.03 -4.82
C LEU A 91 -2.53 4.42 -6.21
N ASP A 92 -2.33 5.70 -6.45
CA ASP A 92 -1.80 6.16 -7.72
C ASP A 92 -0.30 5.96 -7.83
N THR A 93 0.21 6.08 -9.03
CA THR A 93 1.63 5.95 -9.33
C THR A 93 2.10 7.14 -10.15
N TYR A 94 3.39 7.43 -10.05
CA TYR A 94 4.06 8.54 -10.70
C TYR A 94 3.81 8.58 -12.21
N HIS A 95 3.48 9.75 -12.73
CA HIS A 95 3.08 9.98 -14.12
C HIS A 95 4.25 10.05 -15.10
N GLY A 96 5.48 10.28 -14.64
CA GLY A 96 6.67 10.45 -15.48
C GLY A 96 7.20 9.15 -16.12
N VAL A 97 6.77 7.98 -15.61
CA VAL A 97 7.12 6.66 -16.14
C VAL A 97 5.86 5.82 -16.24
N THR A 98 5.70 5.07 -17.34
CA THR A 98 4.50 4.25 -17.51
C THR A 98 4.34 3.20 -16.41
N GLY A 99 3.15 3.14 -15.81
CA GLY A 99 2.69 2.10 -14.89
C GLY A 99 1.68 1.13 -15.54
N GLU A 100 1.63 1.09 -16.88
CA GLU A 100 0.72 0.21 -17.63
C GLU A 100 1.42 -1.10 -17.99
N ASN A 101 0.72 -2.23 -17.81
CA ASN A 101 1.23 -3.58 -18.09
C ASN A 101 2.46 -3.97 -17.25
N VAL A 102 2.50 -3.57 -16.01
CA VAL A 102 3.59 -3.91 -15.09
C VAL A 102 3.78 -5.42 -14.98
N ASN A 103 5.01 -5.87 -15.22
CA ASN A 103 5.41 -7.26 -15.07
C ASN A 103 6.43 -7.38 -13.92
N PRO A 104 5.97 -7.64 -12.68
CA PRO A 104 6.87 -7.74 -11.53
C PRO A 104 7.72 -9.00 -11.58
N VAL A 105 9.01 -8.86 -11.24
CA VAL A 105 10.01 -9.92 -11.19
C VAL A 105 10.49 -10.11 -9.76
N VAL A 106 10.46 -11.35 -9.27
CA VAL A 106 10.93 -11.68 -7.92
C VAL A 106 12.32 -12.31 -8.01
N HIS A 107 13.32 -11.61 -7.48
CA HIS A 107 14.70 -12.08 -7.37
C HIS A 107 14.86 -12.75 -6.01
N ARG A 108 14.89 -14.09 -6.01
CA ARG A 108 14.95 -14.90 -4.78
C ARG A 108 16.36 -14.95 -4.22
N GLY A 109 16.49 -14.71 -2.91
CA GLY A 109 17.75 -14.83 -2.17
C GLY A 109 18.85 -13.97 -2.80
N TYR A 110 18.63 -12.68 -2.88
CA TYR A 110 19.52 -11.72 -3.54
C TYR A 110 20.99 -11.91 -3.14
N GLY A 111 21.87 -12.02 -4.12
CA GLY A 111 23.29 -12.35 -3.91
C GLY A 111 24.25 -11.17 -3.87
N GLY A 112 23.76 -9.92 -3.88
CA GLY A 112 24.60 -8.71 -3.78
C GLY A 112 25.18 -8.23 -5.13
N ALA A 113 24.74 -8.76 -6.28
CA ALA A 113 25.18 -8.32 -7.60
C ALA A 113 24.22 -7.31 -8.23
N ASP A 114 24.64 -6.62 -9.28
CA ASP A 114 23.77 -5.79 -10.11
C ASP A 114 22.58 -6.60 -10.64
N LEU A 115 21.40 -5.99 -10.66
CA LEU A 115 20.17 -6.61 -11.15
C LEU A 115 19.87 -6.13 -12.57
N ALA A 116 20.09 -6.98 -13.56
CA ALA A 116 19.67 -6.75 -14.94
C ALA A 116 18.17 -7.07 -15.06
N LEU A 117 17.39 -6.16 -15.66
CA LEU A 117 15.95 -6.29 -15.78
C LEU A 117 15.59 -7.02 -17.08
N PRO A 118 14.80 -8.12 -17.04
CA PRO A 118 14.70 -9.04 -18.18
C PRO A 118 13.93 -8.50 -19.38
N GLY A 119 13.07 -7.48 -19.22
CA GLY A 119 12.29 -6.88 -20.28
C GLY A 119 13.06 -5.79 -21.05
N ASP A 120 14.06 -5.19 -20.40
CA ASP A 120 14.98 -4.24 -21.03
C ASP A 120 16.40 -4.45 -20.48
N PRO A 121 17.27 -5.19 -21.17
CA PRO A 121 18.62 -5.50 -20.71
C PRO A 121 19.54 -4.26 -20.55
N GLU A 122 19.17 -3.10 -21.09
CA GLU A 122 19.89 -1.85 -20.88
C GLU A 122 19.57 -1.24 -19.50
N GLN A 123 18.44 -1.64 -18.91
CA GLN A 123 18.05 -1.25 -17.56
C GLN A 123 18.70 -2.20 -16.53
N VAL A 124 19.63 -1.64 -15.76
CA VAL A 124 20.36 -2.37 -14.73
C VAL A 124 20.33 -1.56 -13.43
N ILE A 125 19.81 -2.16 -12.36
CA ILE A 125 19.92 -1.59 -11.01
C ILE A 125 21.31 -1.93 -10.49
N ARG A 126 22.20 -0.93 -10.47
CA ARG A 126 23.61 -1.12 -10.12
C ARG A 126 23.81 -0.91 -8.62
N VAL A 127 24.56 -1.82 -8.01
CA VAL A 127 24.94 -1.71 -6.60
C VAL A 127 25.72 -0.43 -6.30
N VAL A 128 26.57 0.01 -7.27
CA VAL A 128 27.35 1.25 -7.09
C VAL A 128 26.49 2.50 -7.00
N ASP A 129 25.30 2.48 -7.65
CA ASP A 129 24.34 3.59 -7.64
C ASP A 129 23.30 3.45 -6.51
N ASN A 130 23.15 2.23 -5.97
CA ASN A 130 22.19 1.85 -4.93
C ASN A 130 22.90 0.98 -3.86
N PRO A 131 23.81 1.56 -3.06
CA PRO A 131 24.64 0.80 -2.12
C PRO A 131 23.83 0.11 -1.02
N GLU A 132 22.62 0.60 -0.71
CA GLU A 132 21.68 0.01 0.24
C GLU A 132 21.25 -1.42 -0.14
N LEU A 133 21.35 -1.81 -1.42
CA LEU A 133 21.09 -3.19 -1.85
C LEU A 133 21.96 -4.21 -1.12
N GLN A 134 23.13 -3.80 -0.60
CA GLN A 134 24.01 -4.70 0.14
C GLN A 134 23.42 -5.11 1.50
N ASP A 135 22.49 -4.34 2.04
CA ASP A 135 21.82 -4.63 3.31
C ASP A 135 20.75 -5.73 3.15
N PHE A 136 20.35 -6.01 1.90
CA PHE A 136 19.32 -7.00 1.56
C PHE A 136 19.88 -8.31 0.97
N ILE A 137 21.18 -8.59 1.16
CA ILE A 137 21.77 -9.86 0.70
C ILE A 137 21.13 -11.03 1.46
N GLY A 138 20.56 -11.96 0.70
CA GLY A 138 19.83 -13.12 1.21
C GLY A 138 18.32 -12.94 1.20
N ASP A 139 17.82 -11.72 1.07
CA ASP A 139 16.40 -11.41 0.97
C ASP A 139 15.88 -11.56 -0.47
N ASP A 140 14.56 -11.54 -0.61
CA ASP A 140 13.90 -11.49 -1.91
C ASP A 140 13.67 -10.04 -2.31
N ILE A 141 14.09 -9.66 -3.53
CA ILE A 141 13.87 -8.32 -4.09
C ILE A 141 12.84 -8.40 -5.21
N ILE A 142 11.90 -7.47 -5.23
CA ILE A 142 10.89 -7.36 -6.29
C ILE A 142 11.19 -6.12 -7.14
N THR A 143 11.29 -6.30 -8.46
CA THR A 143 11.47 -5.22 -9.43
C THR A 143 10.37 -5.28 -10.49
N SER A 144 10.25 -4.22 -11.33
CA SER A 144 9.63 -4.40 -12.64
C SER A 144 10.58 -5.19 -13.57
N ASP A 145 10.11 -5.51 -14.76
CA ASP A 145 10.99 -6.12 -15.78
C ASP A 145 11.89 -5.10 -16.51
N GLY A 146 11.82 -3.82 -16.17
CA GLY A 146 12.58 -2.72 -16.77
C GLY A 146 11.83 -1.93 -17.84
N THR A 147 10.66 -2.39 -18.28
CA THR A 147 9.85 -1.70 -19.29
C THR A 147 8.88 -0.69 -18.70
N THR A 148 8.61 -0.78 -17.39
CA THR A 148 7.65 0.08 -16.66
C THR A 148 8.19 0.48 -15.30
N LEU A 149 7.52 1.43 -14.64
CA LEU A 149 7.59 1.61 -13.20
C LEU A 149 7.06 0.34 -12.50
N LEU A 150 7.59 -0.03 -11.34
CA LEU A 150 7.01 -1.08 -10.51
C LEU A 150 5.74 -0.60 -9.79
N GLY A 151 5.77 0.63 -9.28
CA GLY A 151 4.70 1.23 -8.48
C GLY A 151 4.69 0.70 -7.04
N ALA A 152 5.86 0.41 -6.47
CA ALA A 152 5.98 0.07 -5.04
C ALA A 152 5.55 1.25 -4.17
N ASP A 153 5.91 2.43 -4.58
CA ASP A 153 5.38 3.68 -4.10
C ASP A 153 4.03 3.94 -4.79
N ASP A 154 2.87 3.86 -4.10
CA ASP A 154 2.77 3.40 -2.70
C ASP A 154 1.87 2.14 -2.60
N LYS A 155 1.86 1.30 -3.64
CA LYS A 155 1.11 0.03 -3.58
C LYS A 155 1.69 -0.97 -2.58
N ALA A 156 2.92 -0.73 -2.09
CA ALA A 156 3.48 -1.50 -0.98
C ALA A 156 2.73 -1.17 0.31
N GLY A 157 2.61 0.11 0.67
CA GLY A 157 1.83 0.54 1.83
C GLY A 157 0.36 0.12 1.74
N VAL A 158 -0.25 0.21 0.55
CA VAL A 158 -1.60 -0.35 0.33
C VAL A 158 -1.65 -1.84 0.66
N ALA A 159 -0.69 -2.64 0.18
CA ALA A 159 -0.66 -4.08 0.43
C ALA A 159 -0.39 -4.40 1.90
N GLU A 160 0.44 -3.61 2.57
CA GLU A 160 0.72 -3.73 4.00
C GLU A 160 -0.52 -3.48 4.85
N ILE A 161 -1.27 -2.40 4.58
CA ILE A 161 -2.54 -2.11 5.26
C ILE A 161 -3.52 -3.27 5.07
N MET A 162 -3.70 -3.74 3.85
CA MET A 162 -4.64 -4.81 3.54
C MET A 162 -4.26 -6.14 4.21
N ALA A 163 -2.96 -6.47 4.26
CA ALA A 163 -2.46 -7.67 4.93
C ALA A 163 -2.59 -7.56 6.45
N ALA A 164 -2.31 -6.39 7.03
CA ALA A 164 -2.47 -6.14 8.47
C ALA A 164 -3.94 -6.24 8.89
N VAL A 165 -4.86 -5.67 8.12
CA VAL A 165 -6.31 -5.79 8.37
C VAL A 165 -6.76 -7.24 8.31
N GLU A 166 -6.33 -7.99 7.28
CA GLU A 166 -6.64 -9.41 7.16
C GLU A 166 -6.12 -10.20 8.36
N TYR A 167 -4.90 -9.93 8.80
CA TYR A 167 -4.32 -10.55 9.99
C TYR A 167 -5.16 -10.29 11.24
N MET A 168 -5.50 -9.02 11.49
CA MET A 168 -6.31 -8.64 12.67
C MET A 168 -7.70 -9.29 12.65
N VAL A 169 -8.32 -9.42 11.48
CA VAL A 169 -9.62 -10.10 11.33
C VAL A 169 -9.51 -11.61 11.61
N ARG A 170 -8.43 -12.25 11.12
CA ARG A 170 -8.24 -13.70 11.27
C ARG A 170 -7.72 -14.11 12.65
N HIS A 171 -7.15 -13.17 13.40
CA HIS A 171 -6.52 -13.38 14.70
C HIS A 171 -7.23 -12.58 15.82
N PRO A 172 -8.44 -12.97 16.24
CA PRO A 172 -9.19 -12.23 17.24
C PRO A 172 -8.52 -12.20 18.63
N GLU A 173 -7.51 -13.04 18.86
CA GLU A 173 -6.63 -12.97 20.04
C GLU A 173 -5.72 -11.74 20.03
N PHE A 174 -5.36 -11.21 18.85
CA PHE A 174 -4.66 -9.94 18.72
C PHE A 174 -5.62 -8.79 19.03
N LYS A 175 -5.45 -8.17 20.21
CA LYS A 175 -6.35 -7.12 20.70
C LYS A 175 -5.98 -5.77 20.12
N HIS A 176 -6.99 -5.08 19.57
CA HIS A 176 -6.83 -3.76 18.96
C HIS A 176 -8.05 -2.86 19.20
N GLY A 177 -7.81 -1.54 19.21
CA GLY A 177 -8.84 -0.52 19.16
C GLY A 177 -9.47 -0.41 17.76
N PRO A 178 -10.34 0.59 17.53
CA PRO A 178 -10.86 0.85 16.20
C PRO A 178 -9.75 1.29 15.27
N VAL A 179 -9.74 0.76 14.03
CA VAL A 179 -8.78 1.18 12.99
C VAL A 179 -9.55 1.73 11.79
N ARG A 180 -9.17 2.92 11.33
CA ARG A 180 -9.67 3.53 10.11
C ARG A 180 -8.70 3.25 8.98
N ILE A 181 -9.21 2.82 7.85
CA ILE A 181 -8.45 2.60 6.62
C ILE A 181 -8.79 3.73 5.65
N GLY A 182 -7.77 4.38 5.10
CA GLY A 182 -7.90 5.42 4.09
C GLY A 182 -6.92 5.18 2.94
N ILE A 183 -7.43 4.99 1.71
CA ILE A 183 -6.55 4.92 0.55
C ILE A 183 -6.91 6.07 -0.38
N THR A 184 -5.89 6.87 -0.73
CA THR A 184 -6.08 8.13 -1.45
C THR A 184 -5.68 8.01 -2.91
N PRO A 185 -6.36 8.69 -3.83
CA PRO A 185 -5.88 8.91 -5.19
C PRO A 185 -5.03 10.19 -5.29
N ASP A 186 -4.31 10.38 -6.41
CA ASP A 186 -3.67 11.62 -6.82
C ASP A 186 -2.64 12.22 -5.83
N GLU A 187 -1.96 11.38 -5.04
CA GLU A 187 -0.87 11.83 -4.17
C GLU A 187 0.28 12.35 -5.00
N GLU A 188 0.71 11.63 -6.02
CA GLU A 188 1.86 11.88 -6.90
C GLU A 188 1.76 13.19 -7.73
N VAL A 189 0.57 13.79 -7.76
CA VAL A 189 0.32 15.11 -8.35
C VAL A 189 -0.05 16.17 -7.30
N GLY A 190 0.22 15.88 -6.02
CA GLY A 190 0.01 16.79 -4.89
C GLY A 190 -1.45 17.07 -4.55
N ASN A 191 -2.37 16.24 -5.01
CA ASN A 191 -3.81 16.40 -4.76
C ASN A 191 -4.40 15.36 -3.79
N GLY A 192 -3.61 14.45 -3.25
CA GLY A 192 -4.07 13.32 -2.44
C GLY A 192 -4.98 13.69 -1.26
N THR A 193 -4.81 14.88 -0.68
CA THR A 193 -5.64 15.35 0.45
C THR A 193 -6.72 16.35 0.05
N LYS A 194 -6.83 16.71 -1.21
CA LYS A 194 -7.64 17.85 -1.70
C LYS A 194 -9.13 17.79 -1.30
N PHE A 195 -9.72 16.60 -1.35
CA PHE A 195 -11.13 16.36 -0.98
C PHE A 195 -11.25 15.36 0.17
N PHE A 196 -10.15 15.04 0.85
CA PHE A 196 -10.18 14.10 1.96
C PHE A 196 -10.89 14.72 3.17
N ASP A 197 -12.02 14.14 3.55
CA ASP A 197 -12.80 14.60 4.70
C ASP A 197 -12.23 14.01 6.01
N VAL A 198 -11.31 14.75 6.62
CA VAL A 198 -10.66 14.35 7.89
C VAL A 198 -11.68 14.13 9.01
N ALA A 199 -12.75 14.95 9.07
CA ALA A 199 -13.76 14.81 10.10
C ALA A 199 -14.60 13.53 9.90
N LYS A 200 -14.97 13.19 8.65
CA LYS A 200 -15.63 11.93 8.31
C LYS A 200 -14.70 10.74 8.52
N PHE A 201 -13.42 10.88 8.19
CA PHE A 201 -12.43 9.83 8.44
C PHE A 201 -12.35 9.47 9.91
N GLY A 202 -12.36 10.45 10.81
CA GLY A 202 -12.63 10.27 12.23
C GLY A 202 -11.57 9.47 12.99
N ALA A 203 -10.31 9.52 12.57
CA ALA A 203 -9.18 8.99 13.33
C ALA A 203 -8.66 10.07 14.30
N ASP A 204 -8.24 9.66 15.51
CA ASP A 204 -7.57 10.54 16.46
C ASP A 204 -6.11 10.78 16.06
N TYR A 205 -5.47 9.74 15.51
CA TYR A 205 -4.12 9.77 14.95
C TYR A 205 -4.12 8.96 13.66
N ALA A 206 -3.36 9.40 12.66
CA ALA A 206 -3.20 8.68 11.41
C ALA A 206 -1.72 8.54 11.04
N TYR A 207 -1.38 7.41 10.47
CA TYR A 207 -0.05 7.08 10.00
C TYR A 207 -0.11 6.82 8.49
N PRO A 208 0.56 7.63 7.67
CA PRO A 208 0.81 7.27 6.29
C PRO A 208 1.84 6.13 6.24
N LEU A 209 1.56 5.11 5.45
CA LEU A 209 2.48 4.04 5.11
C LEU A 209 2.97 4.34 3.70
N ASP A 210 4.10 4.99 3.61
CA ASP A 210 4.67 5.48 2.35
C ASP A 210 6.18 5.26 2.35
N GLY A 211 6.83 5.48 1.20
CA GLY A 211 8.25 5.22 1.02
C GLY A 211 9.14 6.00 2.00
N GLY A 212 10.22 5.36 2.43
CA GLY A 212 11.18 5.91 3.37
C GLY A 212 12.29 4.89 3.67
N SER A 213 13.13 5.20 4.66
CA SER A 213 14.13 4.23 5.13
C SER A 213 13.46 3.07 5.85
N PRO A 214 13.87 1.81 5.62
CA PRO A 214 13.29 0.65 6.28
C PRO A 214 13.33 0.77 7.81
N GLY A 215 12.16 0.64 8.46
CA GLY A 215 12.03 0.68 9.93
C GLY A 215 12.07 2.08 10.55
N GLU A 216 12.07 3.13 9.77
CA GLU A 216 11.97 4.52 10.22
C GLU A 216 10.51 5.01 10.14
N GLY A 217 10.11 5.82 11.12
CA GLY A 217 8.86 6.55 11.13
C GLY A 217 9.18 8.04 11.19
N GLU A 218 8.60 8.82 10.32
CA GLU A 218 8.71 10.27 10.33
C GLU A 218 7.54 10.90 11.10
N ASN A 219 7.80 11.98 11.86
CA ASN A 219 6.80 12.73 12.62
C ASN A 219 6.45 14.05 11.93
#